data_5b9694fe7801b39b6c341dd406b3fbb9
#
_entry.id   5b9694fe7801b39b6c341dd406b3fbb9
#
_cell.length_a   1.000
_cell.length_b   1.000
_cell.length_c   1.000
_cell.angle_alpha   90.00
_cell.angle_beta   90.00
_cell.angle_gamma   90.00
#
_symmetry.space_group_name_H-M   'P 1'
#
loop_
_entity.id
_entity.type
_entity.pdbx_description
1 polymer ?
#
loop_
_entity_poly.entity_id
_entity_poly.type
_entity_poly.pdbx_seq_one_letter_code
_entity_poly.pdbx_strand_id
1 'polypeptide(L)'
;MAIGVDIEDIDRFKDKPDDFLDRVFTPVEIEYCRSFSKPESHYAARFCAKEAVIKALTALEITNVSYNEIEVFHNSYKCPQIRILKAV
;
A
#
# COMPACT_ATOMS: atom_id res chain seq x y z
N MET A 1 7.09 -11.12 -17.76
CA MET A 1 7.27 -10.36 -16.49
C MET A 1 6.33 -9.16 -16.49
N ALA A 2 5.66 -8.91 -15.37
CA ALA A 2 4.78 -7.75 -15.21
C ALA A 2 5.45 -6.70 -14.33
N ILE A 3 5.35 -5.44 -14.72
CA ILE A 3 5.92 -4.31 -14.00
C ILE A 3 4.82 -3.26 -13.78
N GLY A 4 4.74 -2.72 -12.55
CA GLY A 4 3.82 -1.64 -12.23
C GLY A 4 4.59 -0.44 -11.66
N VAL A 5 4.17 0.76 -12.04
CA VAL A 5 4.74 2.02 -11.58
C VAL A 5 3.62 3.00 -11.24
N ASP A 6 3.79 3.77 -10.16
CA ASP A 6 2.85 4.80 -9.78
C ASP A 6 3.53 5.97 -9.07
N ILE A 7 2.91 7.16 -9.16
CA ILE A 7 3.36 8.39 -8.51
C ILE A 7 2.15 9.02 -7.81
N GLU A 8 2.31 9.42 -6.55
CA GLU A 8 1.24 10.02 -5.76
C GLU A 8 1.71 11.28 -5.02
N ASP A 9 0.77 12.21 -4.79
CA ASP A 9 1.00 13.41 -4.00
C ASP A 9 0.86 13.07 -2.50
N ILE A 10 1.89 13.37 -1.73
CA ILE A 10 1.91 13.10 -0.27
C ILE A 10 0.76 13.81 0.44
N ASP A 11 0.42 15.03 0.04
CA ASP A 11 -0.63 15.82 0.69
C ASP A 11 -2.01 15.19 0.60
N ARG A 12 -2.25 14.29 -0.35
CA ARG A 12 -3.50 13.54 -0.45
C ARG A 12 -3.81 12.72 0.79
N PHE A 13 -2.79 12.34 1.54
CA PHE A 13 -2.95 11.44 2.70
C PHE A 13 -2.91 12.19 4.03
N LYS A 14 -2.86 13.52 3.99
CA LYS A 14 -2.90 14.34 5.19
C LYS A 14 -4.32 14.39 5.75
N ASP A 15 -4.45 14.10 7.04
CA ASP A 15 -5.72 14.20 7.79
C ASP A 15 -6.87 13.37 7.19
N LYS A 16 -6.57 12.19 6.64
CA LYS A 16 -7.61 11.29 6.13
C LYS A 16 -8.35 10.61 7.27
N PRO A 17 -9.69 10.43 7.15
CA PRO A 17 -10.47 9.76 8.18
C PRO A 17 -10.17 8.25 8.23
N ASP A 18 -10.48 7.64 9.37
CA ASP A 18 -10.17 6.23 9.64
C ASP A 18 -10.84 5.28 8.65
N ASP A 19 -12.08 5.56 8.22
CA ASP A 19 -12.76 4.69 7.27
C ASP A 19 -12.09 4.69 5.89
N PHE A 20 -11.51 5.81 5.47
CA PHE A 20 -10.71 5.86 4.25
C PHE A 20 -9.45 4.99 4.43
N LEU A 21 -8.75 5.15 5.54
CA LEU A 21 -7.52 4.40 5.81
C LEU A 21 -7.79 2.90 5.86
N ASP A 22 -8.88 2.48 6.48
CA ASP A 22 -9.25 1.06 6.61
C ASP A 22 -9.59 0.41 5.27
N ARG A 23 -10.07 1.19 4.30
CA ARG A 23 -10.36 0.66 2.95
C ARG A 23 -9.11 0.49 2.10
N VAL A 24 -8.06 1.23 2.38
CA VAL A 24 -6.84 1.27 1.56
C VAL A 24 -5.70 0.52 2.21
N PHE A 25 -5.56 0.60 3.53
CA PHE A 25 -4.40 0.08 4.26
C PHE A 25 -4.80 -1.01 5.24
N THR A 26 -3.87 -1.93 5.48
CA THR A 26 -4.06 -2.98 6.49
C THR A 26 -3.77 -2.41 7.88
N PRO A 27 -4.26 -3.08 8.96
CA PRO A 27 -3.93 -2.66 10.33
C PRO A 27 -2.42 -2.55 10.60
N VAL A 28 -1.63 -3.44 10.02
CA VAL A 28 -0.15 -3.43 10.16
C VAL A 28 0.42 -2.15 9.54
N GLU A 29 -0.06 -1.77 8.36
CA GLU A 29 0.39 -0.56 7.69
C GLU A 29 -0.02 0.70 8.44
N ILE A 30 -1.24 0.74 8.95
CA ILE A 30 -1.75 1.89 9.71
C ILE A 30 -0.93 2.07 11.00
N GLU A 31 -0.70 1.01 11.74
CA GLU A 31 0.11 1.07 12.95
C GLU A 31 1.52 1.59 12.66
N TYR A 32 2.15 1.07 11.61
CA TYR A 32 3.48 1.52 11.21
C TYR A 32 3.50 3.00 10.86
N CYS A 33 2.58 3.45 10.02
CA CYS A 33 2.53 4.85 9.56
C CYS A 33 2.26 5.82 10.71
N ARG A 34 1.38 5.45 11.64
CA ARG A 34 1.03 6.28 12.81
C ARG A 34 2.18 6.45 13.79
N SER A 35 3.20 5.60 13.73
CA SER A 35 4.37 5.72 14.60
C SER A 35 5.26 6.91 14.23
N PHE A 36 5.04 7.54 13.10
CA PHE A 36 5.83 8.69 12.64
C PHE A 36 5.08 10.00 12.86
N SER A 37 5.84 11.09 13.08
CA SER A 37 5.26 12.42 13.31
C SER A 37 4.51 12.97 12.09
N LYS A 38 4.94 12.56 10.89
CA LYS A 38 4.29 12.93 9.64
C LYS A 38 3.91 11.66 8.87
N PRO A 39 2.81 11.01 9.25
CA PRO A 39 2.45 9.72 8.66
C PRO A 39 2.07 9.79 7.19
N GLU A 40 1.67 10.95 6.68
CA GLU A 40 1.19 11.11 5.30
C GLU A 40 2.20 10.66 4.25
N SER A 41 3.50 10.89 4.46
CA SER A 41 4.53 10.44 3.52
C SER A 41 4.64 8.91 3.48
N HIS A 42 4.45 8.28 4.64
CA HIS A 42 4.49 6.81 4.75
C HIS A 42 3.25 6.18 4.12
N TYR A 43 2.07 6.79 4.28
CA TYR A 43 0.87 6.35 3.59
C TYR A 43 1.00 6.51 2.08
N ALA A 44 1.50 7.66 1.62
CA ALA A 44 1.69 7.91 0.19
C ALA A 44 2.62 6.88 -0.45
N ALA A 45 3.73 6.56 0.19
CA ALA A 45 4.69 5.58 -0.31
C ALA A 45 4.05 4.19 -0.42
N ARG A 46 3.25 3.78 0.57
CA ARG A 46 2.55 2.51 0.54
C ARG A 46 1.46 2.47 -0.52
N PHE A 47 0.74 3.56 -0.68
CA PHE A 47 -0.28 3.66 -1.72
C PHE A 47 0.36 3.51 -3.11
N CYS A 48 1.48 4.19 -3.37
CA CYS A 48 2.23 4.05 -4.63
C CYS A 48 2.63 2.59 -4.88
N ALA A 49 3.11 1.89 -3.85
CA ALA A 49 3.48 0.49 -3.96
C ALA A 49 2.27 -0.38 -4.32
N LYS A 50 1.12 -0.14 -3.66
CA LYS A 50 -0.13 -0.86 -3.94
C LYS A 50 -0.61 -0.63 -5.37
N GLU A 51 -0.60 0.62 -5.83
CA GLU A 51 -0.99 0.95 -7.21
C GLU A 51 -0.07 0.26 -8.21
N ALA A 52 1.23 0.26 -7.97
CA ALA A 52 2.19 -0.42 -8.83
C ALA A 52 1.92 -1.93 -8.90
N VAL A 53 1.62 -2.56 -7.76
CA VAL A 53 1.26 -3.98 -7.69
C VAL A 53 -0.03 -4.24 -8.48
N ILE A 54 -1.05 -3.41 -8.29
CA ILE A 54 -2.32 -3.56 -9.01
C ILE A 54 -2.11 -3.46 -10.52
N LYS A 55 -1.30 -2.50 -10.98
CA LYS A 55 -0.98 -2.35 -12.39
C LYS A 55 -0.26 -3.59 -12.93
N ALA A 56 0.68 -4.14 -12.18
CA ALA A 56 1.39 -5.35 -12.57
C ALA A 56 0.46 -6.56 -12.63
N LEU A 57 -0.42 -6.71 -11.64
CA LEU A 57 -1.41 -7.80 -11.61
C LEU A 57 -2.39 -7.67 -12.78
N THR A 58 -2.84 -6.45 -13.08
CA THR A 58 -3.74 -6.21 -14.21
C THR A 58 -3.10 -6.59 -15.53
N ALA A 59 -1.79 -6.34 -15.70
CA ALA A 59 -1.04 -6.77 -16.88
C ALA A 59 -1.01 -8.30 -17.01
N LEU A 60 -1.15 -9.02 -15.90
CA LEU A 60 -1.27 -10.48 -15.84
C LEU A 60 -2.73 -10.96 -15.87
N GLU A 61 -3.67 -10.04 -16.13
CA GLU A 61 -5.12 -10.31 -16.16
C GLU A 61 -5.70 -10.71 -14.80
N ILE A 62 -5.06 -10.29 -13.71
CA ILE A 62 -5.55 -10.48 -12.32
C ILE A 62 -6.12 -9.16 -11.85
N THR A 63 -7.46 -9.07 -11.70
CA THR A 63 -8.17 -7.81 -11.43
C THR A 63 -9.01 -7.82 -10.17
N ASN A 64 -8.95 -8.87 -9.37
CA ASN A 64 -9.83 -9.05 -8.21
C ASN A 64 -9.12 -8.85 -6.87
N VAL A 65 -8.07 -8.01 -6.82
CA VAL A 65 -7.31 -7.72 -5.61
C VAL A 65 -7.52 -6.26 -5.23
N SER A 66 -7.97 -6.03 -4.00
CA SER A 66 -8.22 -4.69 -3.45
C SER A 66 -6.98 -4.13 -2.75
N TYR A 67 -6.96 -2.81 -2.52
CA TYR A 67 -5.83 -2.15 -1.87
C TYR A 67 -5.48 -2.76 -0.51
N ASN A 68 -6.49 -3.02 0.34
CA ASN A 68 -6.25 -3.57 1.67
C ASN A 68 -5.97 -5.08 1.68
N GLU A 69 -5.91 -5.70 0.50
CA GLU A 69 -5.46 -7.08 0.32
C GLU A 69 -4.00 -7.16 -0.12
N ILE A 70 -3.36 -6.01 -0.28
CA ILE A 70 -1.93 -5.87 -0.57
C ILE A 70 -1.30 -5.21 0.64
N GLU A 71 -0.33 -5.87 1.27
CA GLU A 71 0.31 -5.34 2.48
C GLU A 71 1.79 -5.07 2.20
N VAL A 72 2.22 -3.85 2.50
CA VAL A 72 3.64 -3.47 2.49
C VAL A 72 4.15 -3.58 3.91
N PHE A 73 5.20 -4.35 4.12
CA PHE A 73 5.81 -4.54 5.44
C PHE A 73 7.32 -4.57 5.29
N HIS A 74 8.03 -4.50 6.42
CA HIS A 74 9.49 -4.59 6.43
C HIS A 74 9.91 -5.90 7.08
N ASN A 75 10.88 -6.60 6.47
CA ASN A 75 11.44 -7.81 7.06
C ASN A 75 12.43 -7.44 8.19
N SER A 76 13.06 -8.45 8.80
CA SER A 76 14.01 -8.25 9.90
C SER A 76 15.21 -7.39 9.53
N TYR A 77 15.52 -7.25 8.25
CA TYR A 77 16.60 -6.39 7.75
C TYR A 77 16.10 -5.00 7.34
N LYS A 78 14.85 -4.66 7.68
CA LYS A 78 14.20 -3.39 7.32
C LYS A 78 14.06 -3.18 5.82
N CYS A 79 14.12 -4.25 5.04
CA CYS A 79 13.84 -4.19 3.60
C CYS A 79 12.34 -4.26 3.35
N PRO A 80 11.79 -3.39 2.46
CA PRO A 80 10.37 -3.44 2.14
C PRO A 80 10.01 -4.71 1.39
N GLN A 81 8.86 -5.28 1.74
CA GLN A 81 8.32 -6.50 1.15
C GLN A 81 6.85 -6.29 0.82
N ILE A 82 6.34 -7.05 -0.16
CA ILE A 82 4.93 -7.04 -0.52
C ILE A 82 4.34 -8.41 -0.20
N ARG A 83 3.16 -8.39 0.42
CA ARG A 83 2.39 -9.60 0.72
C ARG A 83 0.98 -9.44 0.16
N ILE A 84 0.51 -10.43 -0.60
CA ILE A 84 -0.87 -10.45 -1.07
C ILE A 84 -1.67 -11.35 -0.12
N LEU A 85 -2.70 -10.75 0.52
CA LEU A 85 -3.46 -11.41 1.57
C LEU A 85 -4.63 -12.23 1.03
N LYS A 86 -4.78 -12.27 -0.30
CA LYS A 86 -5.87 -12.97 -0.97
C LYS A 86 -5.29 -14.07 -1.87
N ALA A 87 -5.96 -15.22 -1.91
CA ALA A 87 -5.63 -16.27 -2.87
C ALA A 87 -6.00 -15.81 -4.29
N VAL A 88 -5.06 -15.93 -5.21
CA VAL A 88 -5.23 -15.52 -6.62
C VAL A 88 -4.91 -16.66 -7.55
#